data_a45df6f8b7d759efddb5d3b0f9ad582d
#
_entry.id   a45df6f8b7d759efddb5d3b0f9ad582d
#
_cell.length_a   1.000
_cell.length_b   1.000
_cell.length_c   1.000
_cell.angle_alpha   90.00
_cell.angle_beta   90.00
_cell.angle_gamma   90.00
#
_symmetry.space_group_name_H-M   'P 1'
#
loop_
_entity.id
_entity.type
_entity.pdbx_description
1 polymer ?
#
loop_
_entity_poly.entity_id
_entity_poly.type
_entity_poly.pdbx_seq_one_letter_code
_entity_poly.pdbx_strand_id
1 'polypeptide(L)'
;MSATASTRRSGRRDDRPRGAARREALLEAVLKVVADVGADAVTHRRVAEVADLPLASTTYWFDSKEQLLTAALELAAARDIARLQEFAAEPPEDFIDPLDLAVAAILEPLDESLQASRGSLLATYLLLLEAARRPSLRGVAKEWTEAYLKLLGRLFKQAGSADPAADAELLLAAADGLLISQLAQGTGGDLGPGLRRLAGALVTG
;
A
#
# COMPACT_ATOMS: atom_id res chain seq x y z
N MET A 1 -59.73 7.12 27.04
CA MET A 1 -58.60 8.08 27.05
C MET A 1 -57.35 7.29 26.76
N SER A 2 -56.95 7.32 25.51
CA SER A 2 -55.85 6.52 24.96
C SER A 2 -54.56 7.32 24.93
N ALA A 3 -53.46 6.73 25.35
CA ALA A 3 -52.15 7.28 25.16
C ALA A 3 -51.39 6.38 24.17
N THR A 4 -51.15 6.94 23.01
CA THR A 4 -50.31 6.38 21.94
C THR A 4 -48.84 6.53 22.34
N ALA A 5 -48.16 5.40 22.59
CA ALA A 5 -46.73 5.31 22.72
C ALA A 5 -46.08 5.20 21.33
N SER A 6 -45.34 6.26 20.96
CA SER A 6 -44.60 6.36 19.72
C SER A 6 -43.36 5.47 19.75
N THR A 7 -43.32 4.46 18.91
CA THR A 7 -42.14 3.60 18.67
C THR A 7 -41.22 4.29 17.68
N ARG A 8 -40.22 5.04 18.16
CA ARG A 8 -39.05 5.48 17.35
C ARG A 8 -37.79 4.85 17.91
N ARG A 9 -37.44 3.67 17.43
CA ARG A 9 -36.09 3.10 17.59
C ARG A 9 -35.86 1.98 16.59
N SER A 10 -35.53 2.31 15.36
CA SER A 10 -34.86 1.35 14.46
C SER A 10 -34.12 2.07 13.33
N GLY A 11 -33.05 2.80 13.65
CA GLY A 11 -32.24 3.50 12.66
C GLY A 11 -30.72 3.41 12.86
N ARG A 12 -30.23 2.58 13.78
CA ARG A 12 -28.84 2.66 14.19
C ARG A 12 -27.96 1.43 13.95
N ARG A 13 -28.46 0.37 13.27
CA ARG A 13 -27.70 -0.85 13.02
C ARG A 13 -27.17 -1.01 11.59
N ASP A 14 -27.66 -0.23 10.63
CA ASP A 14 -27.35 -0.36 9.20
C ASP A 14 -26.32 0.65 8.66
N ASP A 15 -25.91 1.64 9.47
CA ASP A 15 -25.04 2.72 9.01
C ASP A 15 -23.52 2.41 9.07
N ARG A 16 -23.09 1.41 9.85
CA ARG A 16 -21.65 1.09 10.01
C ARG A 16 -20.98 0.57 8.74
N PRO A 17 -21.56 -0.40 8.00
CA PRO A 17 -20.97 -0.87 6.75
C PRO A 17 -20.95 0.21 5.65
N ARG A 18 -22.02 0.99 5.55
CA ARG A 18 -22.10 2.12 4.60
C ARG A 18 -21.13 3.24 4.94
N GLY A 19 -20.90 3.50 6.23
CA GLY A 19 -19.92 4.47 6.69
C GLY A 19 -18.50 4.08 6.34
N ALA A 20 -18.12 2.82 6.59
CA ALA A 20 -16.81 2.28 6.24
C ALA A 20 -16.55 2.35 4.73
N ALA A 21 -17.49 1.92 3.90
CA ALA A 21 -17.38 1.98 2.45
C ALA A 21 -17.23 3.42 1.92
N ARG A 22 -17.93 4.39 2.52
CA ARG A 22 -17.76 5.81 2.16
C ARG A 22 -16.39 6.35 2.55
N ARG A 23 -15.90 5.98 3.74
CA ARG A 23 -14.56 6.37 4.18
C ARG A 23 -13.50 5.81 3.23
N GLU A 24 -13.63 4.54 2.85
CA GLU A 24 -12.73 3.89 1.90
C GLU A 24 -12.77 4.54 0.52
N ALA A 25 -13.96 4.85 -0.01
CA ALA A 25 -14.10 5.58 -1.28
C ALA A 25 -13.42 6.96 -1.25
N LEU A 26 -13.46 7.66 -0.12
CA LEU A 26 -12.72 8.92 0.03
C LEU A 26 -11.20 8.69 -0.01
N LEU A 27 -10.69 7.63 0.61
CA LEU A 27 -9.25 7.33 0.62
C LEU A 27 -8.77 6.87 -0.78
N GLU A 28 -9.56 6.11 -1.51
CA GLU A 28 -9.29 5.80 -2.92
C GLU A 28 -9.23 7.07 -3.79
N ALA A 29 -10.15 8.00 -3.54
CA ALA A 29 -10.12 9.31 -4.22
C ALA A 29 -8.86 10.12 -3.87
N VAL A 30 -8.35 10.04 -2.64
CA VAL A 30 -7.06 10.65 -2.28
C VAL A 30 -5.93 10.03 -3.08
N LEU A 31 -5.84 8.69 -3.14
CA LEU A 31 -4.81 7.99 -3.92
C LEU A 31 -4.87 8.39 -5.40
N LYS A 32 -6.08 8.46 -5.96
CA LYS A 32 -6.27 8.90 -7.34
C LYS A 32 -5.80 10.35 -7.55
N VAL A 33 -6.14 11.28 -6.67
CA VAL A 33 -5.69 12.69 -6.76
C VAL A 33 -4.17 12.77 -6.65
N VAL A 34 -3.55 11.98 -5.76
CA VAL A 34 -2.09 11.94 -5.61
C VAL A 34 -1.43 11.44 -6.88
N ALA A 35 -1.95 10.37 -7.50
CA ALA A 35 -1.43 9.82 -8.75
C ALA A 35 -1.54 10.81 -9.92
N ASP A 36 -2.68 11.47 -10.05
CA ASP A 36 -2.98 12.32 -11.20
C ASP A 36 -2.26 13.68 -11.16
N VAL A 37 -2.16 14.28 -9.97
CA VAL A 37 -1.72 15.69 -9.82
C VAL A 37 -0.86 15.98 -8.59
N GLY A 38 -0.49 14.95 -7.83
CA GLY A 38 0.41 15.05 -6.69
C GLY A 38 -0.30 15.39 -5.36
N ALA A 39 0.44 15.14 -4.25
CA ALA A 39 -0.08 15.30 -2.90
C ALA A 39 -0.48 16.74 -2.54
N ASP A 40 0.18 17.74 -3.16
CA ASP A 40 -0.13 19.15 -2.89
C ASP A 40 -1.53 19.58 -3.36
N ALA A 41 -2.06 18.90 -4.39
CA ALA A 41 -3.40 19.16 -4.91
C ALA A 41 -4.54 18.49 -4.11
N VAL A 42 -4.24 17.69 -3.09
CA VAL A 42 -5.24 17.07 -2.23
C VAL A 42 -5.92 18.16 -1.39
N THR A 43 -7.25 18.26 -1.54
CA THR A 43 -8.14 19.12 -0.73
C THR A 43 -9.42 18.35 -0.46
N HIS A 44 -10.12 18.68 0.64
CA HIS A 44 -11.42 18.07 0.95
C HIS A 44 -12.41 18.16 -0.21
N ARG A 45 -12.46 19.33 -0.88
CA ARG A 45 -13.34 19.55 -2.03
C ARG A 45 -13.00 18.63 -3.19
N ARG A 46 -11.72 18.57 -3.58
CA ARG A 46 -11.28 17.75 -4.71
C ARG A 46 -11.48 16.25 -4.44
N VAL A 47 -11.18 15.79 -3.21
CA VAL A 47 -11.43 14.40 -2.81
C VAL A 47 -12.91 14.07 -2.85
N ALA A 48 -13.80 14.96 -2.36
CA ALA A 48 -15.23 14.76 -2.44
C ALA A 48 -15.75 14.68 -3.89
N GLU A 49 -15.24 15.56 -4.77
CA GLU A 49 -15.57 15.58 -6.21
C GLU A 49 -15.13 14.26 -6.88
N VAL A 50 -13.91 13.78 -6.63
CA VAL A 50 -13.39 12.53 -7.23
C VAL A 50 -14.12 11.29 -6.69
N ALA A 51 -14.52 11.31 -5.41
CA ALA A 51 -15.27 10.21 -4.78
C ALA A 51 -16.77 10.21 -5.13
N ASP A 52 -17.27 11.24 -5.82
CA ASP A 52 -18.71 11.48 -6.05
C ASP A 52 -19.51 11.46 -4.73
N LEU A 53 -18.97 12.16 -3.71
CA LEU A 53 -19.57 12.26 -2.38
C LEU A 53 -19.73 13.73 -1.96
N PRO A 54 -20.72 14.04 -1.11
CA PRO A 54 -20.85 15.38 -0.55
C PRO A 54 -19.59 15.83 0.20
N LEU A 55 -19.22 17.11 0.11
CA LEU A 55 -18.08 17.69 0.83
C LEU A 55 -18.16 17.42 2.35
N ALA A 56 -19.38 17.46 2.93
CA ALA A 56 -19.60 17.13 4.34
C ALA A 56 -19.12 15.72 4.72
N SER A 57 -19.04 14.77 3.77
CA SER A 57 -18.52 13.44 4.02
C SER A 57 -17.03 13.46 4.33
N THR A 58 -16.24 14.28 3.63
CA THR A 58 -14.79 14.37 3.88
C THR A 58 -14.49 15.03 5.22
N THR A 59 -15.18 16.14 5.53
CA THR A 59 -14.99 16.87 6.80
C THR A 59 -15.55 16.14 8.01
N TYR A 60 -16.45 15.18 7.81
CA TYR A 60 -16.91 14.29 8.87
C TYR A 60 -15.83 13.28 9.31
N TRP A 61 -15.02 12.78 8.36
CA TRP A 61 -14.04 11.74 8.62
C TRP A 61 -12.62 12.27 8.85
N PHE A 62 -12.30 13.44 8.30
CA PHE A 62 -10.93 13.98 8.29
C PHE A 62 -10.96 15.48 8.58
N ASP A 63 -10.15 15.91 9.57
CA ASP A 63 -10.08 17.30 9.99
C ASP A 63 -9.10 18.13 9.14
N SER A 64 -8.19 17.44 8.42
CA SER A 64 -7.12 18.10 7.69
C SER A 64 -6.64 17.32 6.47
N LYS A 65 -5.94 18.02 5.57
CA LYS A 65 -5.21 17.42 4.46
C LYS A 65 -4.20 16.37 4.93
N GLU A 66 -3.50 16.63 6.03
CA GLU A 66 -2.53 15.70 6.60
C GLU A 66 -3.19 14.38 7.01
N GLN A 67 -4.37 14.45 7.64
CA GLN A 67 -5.14 13.25 7.97
C GLN A 67 -5.60 12.48 6.73
N LEU A 68 -6.02 13.18 5.65
CA LEU A 68 -6.37 12.54 4.38
C LEU A 68 -5.19 11.77 3.80
N LEU A 69 -4.00 12.41 3.73
CA LEU A 69 -2.79 11.79 3.18
C LEU A 69 -2.31 10.61 4.05
N THR A 70 -2.28 10.78 5.37
CA THR A 70 -1.87 9.72 6.29
C THR A 70 -2.80 8.52 6.20
N ALA A 71 -4.12 8.73 6.26
CA ALA A 71 -5.08 7.64 6.17
C ALA A 71 -5.09 6.94 4.80
N ALA A 72 -4.78 7.65 3.72
CA ALA A 72 -4.63 7.03 2.39
C ALA A 72 -3.38 6.15 2.30
N LEU A 73 -2.25 6.60 2.88
CA LEU A 73 -1.05 5.78 2.96
C LEU A 73 -1.26 4.58 3.89
N GLU A 74 -1.95 4.75 5.04
CA GLU A 74 -2.34 3.65 5.93
C GLU A 74 -3.18 2.59 5.19
N LEU A 75 -4.14 3.00 4.38
CA LEU A 75 -4.96 2.09 3.59
C LEU A 75 -4.11 1.30 2.59
N ALA A 76 -3.24 1.98 1.83
CA ALA A 76 -2.36 1.34 0.87
C ALA A 76 -1.41 0.36 1.56
N ALA A 77 -0.74 0.79 2.64
CA ALA A 77 0.17 -0.05 3.42
C ALA A 77 -0.53 -1.27 4.04
N ALA A 78 -1.73 -1.08 4.62
CA ALA A 78 -2.47 -2.17 5.25
C ALA A 78 -2.87 -3.25 4.25
N ARG A 79 -3.29 -2.86 3.04
CA ARG A 79 -3.64 -3.80 1.96
C ARG A 79 -2.42 -4.58 1.48
N ASP A 80 -1.31 -3.90 1.31
CA ASP A 80 -0.08 -4.51 0.84
C ASP A 80 0.53 -5.44 1.90
N ILE A 81 0.56 -5.03 3.16
CA ILE A 81 0.99 -5.88 4.29
C ILE A 81 0.09 -7.12 4.44
N ALA A 82 -1.23 -6.97 4.25
CA ALA A 82 -2.15 -8.11 4.30
C ALA A 82 -1.82 -9.14 3.20
N ARG A 83 -1.62 -8.69 1.96
CA ARG A 83 -1.20 -9.55 0.85
C ARG A 83 0.14 -10.23 1.10
N LEU A 84 1.11 -9.48 1.63
CA LEU A 84 2.41 -10.02 2.01
C LEU A 84 2.29 -11.10 3.10
N GLN A 85 1.37 -10.94 4.05
CA GLN A 85 1.09 -11.93 5.09
C GLN A 85 0.40 -13.18 4.54
N GLU A 86 -0.56 -13.01 3.63
CA GLU A 86 -1.23 -14.11 2.92
C GLU A 86 -0.22 -14.90 2.10
N PHE A 87 0.61 -14.22 1.30
CA PHE A 87 1.71 -14.83 0.55
C PHE A 87 2.67 -15.61 1.46
N ALA A 88 3.03 -15.05 2.62
CA ALA A 88 3.93 -15.70 3.57
C ALA A 88 3.31 -16.91 4.29
N ALA A 89 1.97 -16.95 4.45
CA ALA A 89 1.23 -18.04 5.07
C ALA A 89 0.99 -19.21 4.10
N GLU A 90 0.71 -18.91 2.84
CA GLU A 90 0.39 -19.87 1.79
C GLU A 90 1.22 -19.54 0.52
N PRO A 91 2.55 -19.78 0.57
CA PRO A 91 3.39 -19.51 -0.59
C PRO A 91 2.99 -20.42 -1.76
N PRO A 92 3.07 -19.92 -3.01
CA PRO A 92 2.76 -20.72 -4.19
C PRO A 92 3.59 -22.01 -4.24
N GLU A 93 2.96 -23.13 -4.57
CA GLU A 93 3.60 -24.46 -4.57
C GLU A 93 4.77 -24.60 -5.57
N ASP A 94 4.78 -23.75 -6.60
CA ASP A 94 5.82 -23.74 -7.64
C ASP A 94 7.16 -23.14 -7.17
N PHE A 95 7.18 -22.42 -6.03
CA PHE A 95 8.36 -21.78 -5.48
C PHE A 95 8.97 -22.62 -4.35
N ILE A 96 10.00 -23.38 -4.65
CA ILE A 96 10.74 -24.20 -3.68
C ILE A 96 11.97 -23.44 -3.13
N ASP A 97 12.59 -22.61 -3.97
CA ASP A 97 13.78 -21.84 -3.60
C ASP A 97 13.38 -20.57 -2.78
N PRO A 98 13.96 -20.36 -1.58
CA PRO A 98 13.69 -19.17 -0.78
C PRO A 98 13.96 -17.83 -1.50
N LEU A 99 14.90 -17.79 -2.44
CA LEU A 99 15.21 -16.57 -3.19
C LEU A 99 14.18 -16.30 -4.28
N ASP A 100 13.58 -17.33 -4.87
CA ASP A 100 12.46 -17.17 -5.79
C ASP A 100 11.23 -16.64 -5.03
N LEU A 101 10.98 -17.15 -3.82
CA LEU A 101 9.95 -16.61 -2.93
C LEU A 101 10.22 -15.16 -2.51
N ALA A 102 11.49 -14.79 -2.28
CA ALA A 102 11.83 -13.41 -1.92
C ALA A 102 11.53 -12.43 -3.07
N VAL A 103 11.82 -12.83 -4.32
CA VAL A 103 11.51 -12.02 -5.50
C VAL A 103 10.00 -11.98 -5.74
N ALA A 104 9.31 -13.11 -5.65
CA ALA A 104 7.86 -13.20 -5.82
C ALA A 104 7.12 -12.34 -4.77
N ALA A 105 7.54 -12.38 -3.50
CA ALA A 105 6.96 -11.55 -2.44
C ALA A 105 6.98 -10.05 -2.74
N ILE A 106 7.96 -9.58 -3.52
CA ILE A 106 8.04 -8.18 -3.95
C ILE A 106 7.19 -7.94 -5.20
N LEU A 107 7.20 -8.88 -6.16
CA LEU A 107 6.62 -8.66 -7.48
C LEU A 107 5.14 -9.03 -7.59
N GLU A 108 4.66 -10.07 -6.89
CA GLU A 108 3.24 -10.46 -6.96
C GLU A 108 2.25 -9.34 -6.59
N PRO A 109 2.48 -8.57 -5.51
CA PRO A 109 1.60 -7.43 -5.21
C PRO A 109 1.58 -6.38 -6.32
N LEU A 110 2.64 -6.35 -7.14
CA LEU A 110 2.80 -5.38 -8.21
C LEU A 110 2.10 -5.82 -9.50
N ASP A 111 2.07 -7.12 -9.81
CA ASP A 111 1.43 -7.64 -11.02
C ASP A 111 -0.07 -7.35 -11.02
N GLU A 112 -0.75 -7.54 -9.92
CA GLU A 112 -2.15 -7.16 -9.75
C GLU A 112 -2.34 -5.63 -9.83
N SER A 113 -1.44 -4.85 -9.21
CA SER A 113 -1.50 -3.40 -9.20
C SER A 113 -1.12 -2.77 -10.54
N LEU A 114 -0.15 -3.34 -11.27
CA LEU A 114 0.24 -2.87 -12.60
C LEU A 114 -0.84 -3.13 -13.64
N GLN A 115 -1.60 -4.23 -13.51
CA GLN A 115 -2.71 -4.52 -14.41
C GLN A 115 -3.97 -3.75 -14.02
N ALA A 116 -4.24 -3.54 -12.72
CA ALA A 116 -5.42 -2.83 -12.25
C ALA A 116 -5.23 -1.30 -12.22
N SER A 117 -4.04 -0.79 -11.93
CA SER A 117 -3.79 0.65 -11.86
C SER A 117 -2.32 1.03 -11.62
N ARG A 118 -1.58 1.36 -12.69
CA ARG A 118 -0.29 2.11 -12.56
C ARG A 118 -0.43 3.34 -11.64
N GLY A 119 -1.62 3.93 -11.60
CA GLY A 119 -1.93 5.06 -10.74
C GLY A 119 -1.85 4.74 -9.26
N SER A 120 -2.29 3.56 -8.81
CA SER A 120 -2.21 3.17 -7.40
C SER A 120 -0.75 3.02 -6.94
N LEU A 121 0.07 2.33 -7.73
CA LEU A 121 1.49 2.18 -7.45
C LEU A 121 2.22 3.53 -7.43
N LEU A 122 1.94 4.40 -8.42
CA LEU A 122 2.48 5.76 -8.46
C LEU A 122 2.08 6.58 -7.23
N ALA A 123 0.80 6.53 -6.83
CA ALA A 123 0.32 7.22 -5.63
C ALA A 123 1.06 6.75 -4.39
N THR A 124 1.28 5.46 -4.27
CA THR A 124 2.02 4.84 -3.17
C THR A 124 3.44 5.37 -3.08
N TYR A 125 4.22 5.33 -4.17
CA TYR A 125 5.58 5.87 -4.17
C TYR A 125 5.62 7.38 -3.92
N LEU A 126 4.67 8.15 -4.46
CA LEU A 126 4.58 9.58 -4.19
C LEU A 126 4.32 9.86 -2.70
N LEU A 127 3.44 9.09 -2.04
CA LEU A 127 3.17 9.24 -0.61
C LEU A 127 4.35 8.77 0.25
N LEU A 128 5.08 7.72 -0.14
CA LEU A 128 6.31 7.31 0.53
C LEU A 128 7.38 8.41 0.45
N LEU A 129 7.55 9.05 -0.71
CA LEU A 129 8.46 10.18 -0.87
C LEU A 129 8.01 11.41 -0.06
N GLU A 130 6.70 11.66 0.05
CA GLU A 130 6.17 12.70 0.92
C GLU A 130 6.49 12.46 2.41
N ALA A 131 6.71 11.23 2.86
CA ALA A 131 7.12 10.94 4.22
C ALA A 131 8.48 11.59 4.60
N ALA A 132 9.36 11.86 3.63
CA ALA A 132 10.59 12.62 3.86
C ALA A 132 10.30 14.06 4.32
N ARG A 133 9.20 14.66 3.83
CA ARG A 133 8.81 16.05 4.10
C ARG A 133 7.73 16.16 5.18
N ARG A 134 6.94 15.10 5.41
CA ARG A 134 5.76 15.07 6.31
C ARG A 134 5.97 14.06 7.43
N PRO A 135 6.29 14.52 8.65
CA PRO A 135 6.52 13.63 9.79
C PRO A 135 5.35 12.69 10.11
N SER A 136 4.09 13.11 9.82
CA SER A 136 2.89 12.30 10.02
C SER A 136 2.87 11.00 9.20
N LEU A 137 3.54 10.94 8.06
CA LEU A 137 3.60 9.76 7.20
C LEU A 137 4.73 8.78 7.58
N ARG A 138 5.72 9.22 8.35
CA ARG A 138 6.93 8.42 8.63
C ARG A 138 6.66 7.12 9.36
N GLY A 139 5.71 7.12 10.30
CA GLY A 139 5.32 5.92 11.04
C GLY A 139 4.82 4.83 10.11
N VAL A 140 3.88 5.18 9.25
CA VAL A 140 3.28 4.25 8.28
C VAL A 140 4.33 3.74 7.28
N ALA A 141 5.15 4.64 6.73
CA ALA A 141 6.20 4.27 5.79
C ALA A 141 7.19 3.28 6.43
N LYS A 142 7.56 3.51 7.70
CA LYS A 142 8.44 2.62 8.45
C LYS A 142 7.81 1.24 8.65
N GLU A 143 6.59 1.17 9.17
CA GLU A 143 5.87 -0.10 9.40
C GLU A 143 5.76 -0.94 8.10
N TRP A 144 5.48 -0.27 7.00
CA TRP A 144 5.38 -0.92 5.71
C TRP A 144 6.72 -1.51 5.26
N THR A 145 7.81 -0.73 5.27
CA THR A 145 9.15 -1.21 4.94
C THR A 145 9.57 -2.37 5.85
N GLU A 146 9.33 -2.26 7.17
CA GLU A 146 9.66 -3.30 8.15
C GLU A 146 8.93 -4.62 7.88
N ALA A 147 7.69 -4.59 7.36
CA ALA A 147 6.96 -5.80 7.00
C ALA A 147 7.67 -6.59 5.88
N TYR A 148 8.14 -5.91 4.83
CA TYR A 148 8.93 -6.51 3.76
C TYR A 148 10.27 -7.04 4.28
N LEU A 149 11.03 -6.21 4.99
CA LEU A 149 12.35 -6.59 5.52
C LEU A 149 12.28 -7.81 6.44
N LYS A 150 11.21 -7.92 7.22
CA LYS A 150 10.99 -9.08 8.09
C LYS A 150 10.76 -10.38 7.30
N LEU A 151 10.00 -10.34 6.22
CA LEU A 151 9.79 -11.52 5.36
C LEU A 151 11.06 -11.87 4.59
N LEU A 152 11.63 -10.89 3.87
CA LEU A 152 12.82 -11.08 3.06
C LEU A 152 14.01 -11.57 3.90
N GLY A 153 14.24 -10.99 5.07
CA GLY A 153 15.30 -11.44 5.98
C GLY A 153 15.15 -12.91 6.43
N ARG A 154 13.91 -13.39 6.62
CA ARG A 154 13.67 -14.82 6.89
C ARG A 154 14.03 -15.69 5.70
N LEU A 155 13.66 -15.27 4.49
CA LEU A 155 13.92 -16.01 3.26
C LEU A 155 15.42 -16.04 2.93
N PHE A 156 16.12 -14.91 3.09
CA PHE A 156 17.60 -14.87 2.95
C PHE A 156 18.30 -15.76 3.98
N LYS A 157 17.82 -15.79 5.22
CA LYS A 157 18.33 -16.71 6.24
C LYS A 157 18.14 -18.18 5.85
N GLN A 158 16.98 -18.54 5.29
CA GLN A 158 16.71 -19.90 4.78
C GLN A 158 17.60 -20.25 3.59
N ALA A 159 17.92 -19.26 2.74
CA ALA A 159 18.84 -19.41 1.62
C ALA A 159 20.32 -19.51 2.01
N GLY A 160 20.65 -19.32 3.29
CA GLY A 160 22.03 -19.44 3.80
C GLY A 160 22.85 -18.15 3.70
N SER A 161 22.21 -16.99 3.57
CA SER A 161 22.90 -15.68 3.58
C SER A 161 23.72 -15.50 4.86
N ALA A 162 24.89 -14.88 4.72
CA ALA A 162 25.75 -14.49 5.84
C ALA A 162 25.22 -13.26 6.61
N ASP A 163 24.54 -12.33 5.91
CA ASP A 163 23.88 -11.15 6.49
C ASP A 163 22.46 -10.98 5.91
N PRO A 164 21.48 -11.77 6.39
CA PRO A 164 20.14 -11.76 5.85
C PRO A 164 19.42 -10.41 5.95
N ALA A 165 19.80 -9.57 6.90
CA ALA A 165 19.18 -8.25 7.08
C ALA A 165 19.68 -7.27 6.02
N ALA A 166 20.99 -7.18 5.81
CA ALA A 166 21.58 -6.34 4.77
C ALA A 166 21.15 -6.78 3.37
N ASP A 167 21.10 -8.07 3.10
CA ASP A 167 20.67 -8.61 1.81
C ASP A 167 19.20 -8.32 1.51
N ALA A 168 18.34 -8.40 2.53
CA ALA A 168 16.93 -8.01 2.41
C ALA A 168 16.78 -6.52 2.08
N GLU A 169 17.54 -5.64 2.73
CA GLU A 169 17.55 -4.20 2.46
C GLU A 169 18.02 -3.92 1.03
N LEU A 170 19.09 -4.57 0.57
CA LEU A 170 19.63 -4.39 -0.77
C LEU A 170 18.67 -4.88 -1.85
N LEU A 171 18.04 -6.04 -1.67
CA LEU A 171 17.07 -6.56 -2.62
C LEU A 171 15.84 -5.63 -2.72
N LEU A 172 15.30 -5.19 -1.58
CA LEU A 172 14.14 -4.29 -1.56
C LEU A 172 14.48 -2.94 -2.21
N ALA A 173 15.63 -2.34 -1.86
CA ALA A 173 16.06 -1.09 -2.45
C ALA A 173 16.30 -1.18 -3.96
N ALA A 174 16.83 -2.31 -4.45
CA ALA A 174 17.01 -2.55 -5.89
C ALA A 174 15.66 -2.67 -6.61
N ALA A 175 14.71 -3.38 -6.02
CA ALA A 175 13.36 -3.51 -6.56
C ALA A 175 12.66 -2.15 -6.65
N ASP A 176 12.68 -1.35 -5.57
CA ASP A 176 12.12 0.01 -5.54
C ASP A 176 12.75 0.91 -6.61
N GLY A 177 14.07 0.87 -6.76
CA GLY A 177 14.77 1.65 -7.76
C GLY A 177 14.39 1.29 -9.20
N LEU A 178 14.25 -0.01 -9.48
CA LEU A 178 13.84 -0.51 -10.80
C LEU A 178 12.37 -0.14 -11.09
N LEU A 179 11.48 -0.27 -10.11
CA LEU A 179 10.07 0.09 -10.24
C LEU A 179 9.88 1.59 -10.47
N ILE A 180 10.56 2.43 -9.69
CA ILE A 180 10.53 3.89 -9.89
C ILE A 180 11.06 4.25 -11.30
N SER A 181 12.12 3.58 -11.77
CA SER A 181 12.65 3.79 -13.11
C SER A 181 11.63 3.42 -14.19
N GLN A 182 10.95 2.27 -14.07
CA GLN A 182 9.89 1.87 -14.99
C GLN A 182 8.70 2.85 -14.99
N LEU A 183 8.28 3.29 -13.80
CA LEU A 183 7.22 4.29 -13.69
C LEU A 183 7.59 5.60 -14.39
N ALA A 184 8.80 6.09 -14.16
CA ALA A 184 9.30 7.34 -14.73
C ALA A 184 9.43 7.29 -16.27
N GLN A 185 9.85 6.14 -16.80
CA GLN A 185 10.02 5.96 -18.26
C GLN A 185 8.72 5.59 -18.98
N GLY A 186 7.65 5.32 -18.24
CA GLY A 186 6.41 4.83 -18.85
C GLY A 186 6.54 3.42 -19.44
N THR A 187 7.58 2.67 -19.05
CA THR A 187 7.86 1.32 -19.54
C THR A 187 7.32 0.29 -18.55
N GLY A 188 7.25 -0.96 -18.98
CA GLY A 188 7.02 -2.13 -18.18
C GLY A 188 7.96 -3.23 -18.65
N GLY A 189 8.33 -4.13 -17.76
CA GLY A 189 9.18 -5.27 -18.09
C GLY A 189 9.27 -6.21 -16.89
N ASP A 190 9.58 -7.46 -17.16
CA ASP A 190 9.78 -8.44 -16.11
C ASP A 190 11.07 -8.15 -15.33
N LEU A 191 10.92 -7.80 -14.06
CA LEU A 191 12.02 -7.53 -13.13
C LEU A 191 12.53 -8.80 -12.45
N GLY A 192 11.76 -9.89 -12.51
CA GLY A 192 12.04 -11.14 -11.80
C GLY A 192 13.44 -11.70 -12.08
N PRO A 193 13.86 -11.92 -13.33
CA PRO A 193 15.18 -12.47 -13.64
C PRO A 193 16.34 -11.63 -13.12
N GLY A 194 16.21 -10.29 -13.16
CA GLY A 194 17.22 -9.36 -12.66
C GLY A 194 17.34 -9.41 -11.14
N LEU A 195 16.22 -9.35 -10.44
CA LEU A 195 16.17 -9.42 -8.98
C LEU A 195 16.61 -10.81 -8.47
N ARG A 196 16.22 -11.87 -9.16
CA ARG A 196 16.66 -13.23 -8.80
C ARG A 196 18.17 -13.41 -8.91
N ARG A 197 18.78 -12.88 -9.97
CA ARG A 197 20.24 -12.88 -10.13
C ARG A 197 20.93 -12.07 -9.01
N LEU A 198 20.38 -10.90 -8.67
CA LEU A 198 20.90 -10.10 -7.57
C LEU A 198 20.81 -10.87 -6.25
N ALA A 199 19.65 -11.43 -5.92
CA ALA A 199 19.45 -12.21 -4.69
C ALA A 199 20.44 -13.37 -4.57
N GLY A 200 20.70 -14.10 -5.68
CA GLY A 200 21.70 -15.17 -5.72
C GLY A 200 23.12 -14.68 -5.49
N ALA A 201 23.48 -13.53 -6.06
CA ALA A 201 24.81 -12.93 -5.85
C ALA A 201 25.04 -12.50 -4.41
N LEU A 202 24.01 -11.96 -3.73
CA LEU A 202 24.10 -11.56 -2.32
C LEU A 202 24.36 -12.75 -1.39
N VAL A 203 23.77 -13.91 -1.66
CA VAL A 203 23.97 -15.11 -0.80
C VAL A 203 25.35 -15.76 -1.01
N THR A 204 25.93 -15.64 -2.22
CA THR A 204 27.19 -16.31 -2.57
C THR A 204 28.44 -15.44 -2.42
N GLY A 205 28.27 -14.14 -2.20
CA GLY A 205 29.38 -13.18 -2.04
C GLY A 205 29.78 -13.04 -0.62
#